data_e71f78e1f64358cdeb2070f7b055295e
#
_entry.id   e71f78e1f64358cdeb2070f7b055295e
#
_cell.length_a   1.000
_cell.length_b   1.000
_cell.length_c   1.000
_cell.angle_alpha   90.00
_cell.angle_beta   90.00
_cell.angle_gamma   90.00
#
_symmetry.space_group_name_H-M   'P 1'
#
loop_
_entity.id
_entity.type
_entity.pdbx_description
1 polymer ?
#
loop_
_entity_poly.entity_id
_entity_poly.type
_entity_poly.pdbx_seq_one_letter_code
_entity_poly.pdbx_strand_id
1 'polypeptide(L)'
;MTDFDAIVIGAGHNGLTAATVMARGGLRVLCLEKNHFIGGMASTTELIRGYRFELAGSIQFPVPNQIFEDLDLGACPIYEPEVQSASISEDG
;
A
#
# COMPACT_ATOMS: atom_id res chain seq x y z
N MET A 1 -7.33 -24.96 -20.15
CA MET A 1 -7.01 -23.54 -20.38
C MET A 1 -6.89 -22.84 -19.03
N THR A 2 -5.81 -22.16 -18.79
CA THR A 2 -5.62 -21.39 -17.56
C THR A 2 -6.09 -19.96 -17.78
N ASP A 3 -6.89 -19.43 -16.85
CA ASP A 3 -7.37 -18.05 -16.94
C ASP A 3 -6.30 -17.05 -16.50
N PHE A 4 -5.33 -17.49 -15.71
CA PHE A 4 -4.25 -16.69 -15.18
C PHE A 4 -2.89 -17.36 -15.40
N ASP A 5 -1.87 -16.54 -15.64
CA ASP A 5 -0.49 -16.98 -15.80
C ASP A 5 0.26 -16.99 -14.46
N ALA A 6 -0.18 -16.16 -13.52
CA ALA A 6 0.39 -16.07 -12.17
C ALA A 6 -0.69 -15.75 -11.14
N ILE A 7 -0.48 -16.25 -9.93
CA ILE A 7 -1.32 -15.95 -8.78
C ILE A 7 -0.42 -15.36 -7.68
N VAL A 8 -0.76 -14.17 -7.20
CA VAL A 8 -0.10 -13.50 -6.08
C VAL A 8 -0.99 -13.61 -4.86
N ILE A 9 -0.48 -14.17 -3.79
CA ILE A 9 -1.20 -14.33 -2.53
C ILE A 9 -0.73 -13.24 -1.56
N GLY A 10 -1.64 -12.35 -1.23
CA GLY A 10 -1.39 -11.17 -0.40
C GLY A 10 -1.27 -9.90 -1.23
N ALA A 11 -2.10 -8.90 -0.91
CA ALA A 11 -2.12 -7.59 -1.55
C ALA A 11 -1.56 -6.49 -0.63
N GLY A 12 -0.45 -6.77 0.02
CA GLY A 12 0.40 -5.78 0.65
C GLY A 12 1.31 -5.12 -0.39
N HIS A 13 2.20 -4.22 0.04
CA HIS A 13 3.06 -3.48 -0.90
C HIS A 13 3.95 -4.40 -1.76
N ASN A 14 4.46 -5.50 -1.20
CA ASN A 14 5.27 -6.47 -1.94
C ASN A 14 4.44 -7.23 -2.98
N GLY A 15 3.29 -7.75 -2.59
CA GLY A 15 2.41 -8.49 -3.49
C GLY A 15 1.85 -7.61 -4.61
N LEU A 16 1.42 -6.40 -4.30
CA LEU A 16 0.94 -5.44 -5.30
C LEU A 16 2.03 -5.03 -6.28
N THR A 17 3.25 -4.82 -5.80
CA THR A 17 4.41 -4.51 -6.66
C THR A 17 4.71 -5.67 -7.61
N ALA A 18 4.80 -6.89 -7.08
CA ALA A 18 5.04 -8.08 -7.89
C ALA A 18 3.94 -8.30 -8.94
N ALA A 19 2.67 -8.18 -8.54
CA ALA A 19 1.54 -8.31 -9.45
C ALA A 19 1.57 -7.25 -10.56
N THR A 20 1.89 -6.01 -10.20
CA THR A 20 1.98 -4.91 -11.17
C THR A 20 3.10 -5.13 -12.18
N VAL A 21 4.29 -5.51 -11.72
CA VAL A 21 5.43 -5.78 -12.60
C VAL A 21 5.13 -6.92 -13.57
N MET A 22 4.55 -8.01 -13.07
CA MET A 22 4.17 -9.15 -13.92
C MET A 22 3.08 -8.78 -14.93
N ALA A 23 2.06 -8.03 -14.51
CA ALA A 23 0.98 -7.59 -15.38
C ALA A 23 1.51 -6.64 -16.48
N ARG A 24 2.40 -5.72 -16.12
CA ARG A 24 3.06 -4.86 -17.12
C ARG A 24 3.96 -5.64 -18.08
N GLY A 25 4.48 -6.77 -17.65
CA GLY A 25 5.19 -7.72 -18.52
C GLY A 25 4.29 -8.55 -19.43
N GLY A 26 2.96 -8.35 -19.36
CA GLY A 26 2.00 -9.03 -20.23
C GLY A 26 1.37 -10.28 -19.64
N LEU A 27 1.67 -10.62 -18.40
CA LEU A 27 1.05 -11.76 -17.72
C LEU A 27 -0.36 -11.43 -17.23
N ARG A 28 -1.23 -12.42 -17.28
CA ARG A 28 -2.56 -12.34 -16.65
C ARG A 28 -2.38 -12.73 -15.17
N VAL A 29 -2.53 -11.76 -14.28
CA VAL A 29 -2.23 -11.94 -12.85
C VAL A 29 -3.50 -11.87 -12.04
N LEU A 30 -3.69 -12.86 -11.16
CA LEU A 30 -4.71 -12.83 -10.12
C LEU A 30 -4.02 -12.52 -8.78
N CYS A 31 -4.45 -11.46 -8.11
CA CYS A 31 -3.98 -11.13 -6.77
C CYS A 31 -5.10 -11.42 -5.75
N LEU A 32 -4.79 -12.24 -4.76
CA LEU A 32 -5.74 -12.67 -3.72
C LEU A 32 -5.36 -12.04 -2.37
N GLU A 33 -6.34 -11.48 -1.68
CA GLU A 33 -6.17 -10.88 -0.36
C GLU A 33 -7.21 -11.44 0.62
N LYS A 34 -6.76 -11.86 1.81
CA LYS A 34 -7.63 -12.41 2.84
C LYS A 34 -8.51 -11.36 3.54
N ASN A 35 -8.03 -10.13 3.62
CA ASN A 35 -8.76 -9.04 4.26
C ASN A 35 -9.71 -8.36 3.26
N HIS A 36 -10.67 -7.59 3.77
CA HIS A 36 -11.59 -6.80 2.95
C HIS A 36 -10.95 -5.48 2.43
N PHE A 37 -9.67 -5.26 2.72
CA PHE A 37 -8.89 -4.12 2.26
C PHE A 37 -7.53 -4.58 1.73
N ILE A 38 -6.90 -3.77 0.92
CA ILE A 38 -5.57 -3.99 0.35
C ILE A 38 -4.54 -3.05 1.00
N GLY A 39 -3.25 -3.36 0.81
CA GLY A 39 -2.15 -2.52 1.28
C GLY A 39 -1.38 -3.13 2.46
N GLY A 40 -1.91 -4.17 3.11
CA GLY A 40 -1.24 -4.81 4.25
C GLY A 40 -1.04 -3.84 5.41
N MET A 41 0.17 -3.78 5.96
CA MET A 41 0.51 -2.85 7.04
C MET A 41 0.52 -1.38 6.61
N ALA A 42 0.60 -1.09 5.32
CA ALA A 42 0.53 0.27 4.78
C ALA A 42 -0.92 0.68 4.47
N SER A 43 -1.87 0.16 5.20
CA SER A 43 -3.30 0.43 5.00
C SER A 43 -3.84 1.42 6.02
N THR A 44 -4.74 2.27 5.55
CA THR A 44 -5.61 3.07 6.41
C THR A 44 -7.01 2.49 6.32
N THR A 45 -7.53 2.01 7.42
CA THR A 45 -8.84 1.35 7.44
C THR A 45 -9.71 1.78 8.60
N GLU A 46 -11.00 1.55 8.49
CA GLU A 46 -11.98 1.88 9.52
C GLU A 46 -12.03 0.75 10.55
N LEU A 47 -11.30 0.93 11.66
CA LEU A 47 -11.29 -0.01 12.79
C LEU A 47 -12.45 0.21 13.75
N ILE A 48 -12.85 1.46 13.92
CA ILE A 48 -14.01 1.88 14.67
C ILE A 48 -14.92 2.64 13.73
N ARG A 49 -16.19 2.34 13.74
CA ARG A 49 -17.17 2.95 12.83
C ARG A 49 -17.09 4.47 12.85
N GLY A 50 -16.82 5.06 11.67
CA GLY A 50 -16.65 6.50 11.49
C GLY A 50 -15.23 7.01 11.68
N TYR A 51 -14.28 6.15 12.09
CA TYR A 51 -12.89 6.53 12.31
C TYR A 51 -11.93 5.66 11.52
N ARG A 52 -11.02 6.30 10.80
CA ARG A 52 -9.99 5.61 10.02
C ARG A 52 -8.64 5.71 10.71
N PHE A 53 -7.96 4.59 10.80
CA PHE A 53 -6.65 4.48 11.42
C PHE A 53 -5.66 3.85 10.45
N GLU A 54 -4.43 4.29 10.53
CA GLU A 54 -3.32 3.60 9.90
C GLU A 54 -2.92 2.39 10.73
N LEU A 55 -2.67 1.26 10.05
CA LEU A 55 -2.34 0.03 10.76
C LEU A 55 -0.90 0.03 11.28
N ALA A 56 0.06 0.40 10.43
CA ALA A 56 1.47 0.41 10.84
C ALA A 56 2.35 1.38 10.04
N GLY A 57 1.83 1.98 8.98
CA GLY A 57 2.62 2.77 8.04
C GLY A 57 2.33 4.27 8.11
N SER A 58 2.45 4.88 9.29
CA SER A 58 2.04 6.28 9.49
C SER A 58 2.94 7.32 8.80
N ILE A 59 4.16 6.97 8.45
CA ILE A 59 5.12 7.88 7.82
C ILE A 59 5.66 7.23 6.55
N GLN A 60 5.64 7.97 5.45
CA GLN A 60 6.25 7.54 4.21
C GLN A 60 7.66 8.11 4.10
N PHE A 61 8.62 7.22 3.94
CA PHE A 61 9.99 7.62 3.59
C PHE A 61 10.11 7.89 2.09
N PRO A 62 11.10 8.70 1.67
CA PRO A 62 11.32 8.95 0.26
C PRO A 62 11.49 7.67 -0.56
N VAL A 63 10.77 7.59 -1.66
CA VAL A 63 10.85 6.47 -2.61
C VAL A 63 11.50 7.01 -3.89
N PRO A 64 12.47 6.29 -4.49
CA PRO A 64 13.08 6.72 -5.75
C PRO A 64 12.04 6.96 -6.84
N ASN A 65 12.17 8.06 -7.58
CA ASN A 65 11.26 8.41 -8.67
C ASN A 65 11.16 7.31 -9.73
N GLN A 66 12.25 6.57 -9.94
CA GLN A 66 12.28 5.46 -10.89
C GLN A 66 11.20 4.41 -10.60
N ILE A 67 10.89 4.15 -9.32
CA ILE A 67 9.84 3.19 -8.95
C ILE A 67 8.48 3.70 -9.38
N PHE A 68 8.19 5.00 -9.21
CA PHE A 68 6.94 5.59 -9.68
C PHE A 68 6.80 5.49 -11.20
N GLU A 69 7.88 5.70 -11.93
CA GLU A 69 7.91 5.57 -13.39
C GLU A 69 7.74 4.11 -13.82
N ASP A 70 8.49 3.19 -13.23
CA ASP A 70 8.45 1.77 -13.57
C ASP A 70 7.08 1.13 -13.33
N LEU A 71 6.37 1.58 -12.29
CA LEU A 71 5.04 1.10 -11.94
C LEU A 71 3.92 1.95 -12.54
N ASP A 72 4.25 3.03 -13.25
CA ASP A 72 3.28 3.96 -13.86
C ASP A 72 2.26 4.50 -12.85
N LEU A 73 2.73 4.88 -11.67
CA LEU A 73 1.86 5.33 -10.59
C LEU A 73 1.35 6.77 -10.76
N GLY A 74 1.96 7.54 -11.65
CA GLY A 74 1.61 8.94 -11.84
C GLY A 74 1.93 9.80 -10.62
N ALA A 75 1.21 10.91 -10.47
CA ALA A 75 1.35 11.78 -9.31
C ALA A 75 0.53 11.25 -8.13
N CYS A 76 1.22 10.86 -7.06
CA CYS A 76 0.58 10.50 -5.78
C CYS A 76 0.61 11.73 -4.87
N PRO A 77 -0.54 12.26 -4.42
CA PRO A 77 -0.56 13.38 -3.49
C PRO A 77 0.05 12.96 -2.15
N ILE A 78 0.97 13.78 -1.64
CA ILE A 78 1.61 13.57 -0.35
C ILE A 78 1.23 14.75 0.55
N TYR A 79 0.74 14.44 1.73
CA TYR A 79 0.46 15.43 2.76
C TYR A 79 1.62 15.45 3.76
N GLU A 80 2.22 16.62 3.93
CA GLU A 80 3.27 16.85 4.93
C GLU A 80 2.68 17.67 6.08
N PRO A 81 2.35 17.03 7.22
CA PRO A 81 1.81 17.75 8.37
C PRO A 81 2.90 18.57 9.05
N GLU A 82 2.51 19.70 9.63
CA GLU A 82 3.41 20.55 10.40
C GLU A 82 4.00 19.81 11.61
N VAL A 83 3.20 18.94 12.24
CA VAL A 83 3.62 18.07 13.33
C VAL A 83 3.50 16.61 12.88
N GLN A 84 4.63 15.92 12.79
CA GLN A 84 4.66 14.52 12.35
C GLN A 84 4.41 13.52 13.47
N SER A 85 4.82 13.86 14.68
CA SER A 85 4.64 13.01 15.85
C SER A 85 4.55 13.84 17.12
N ALA A 86 3.80 13.34 18.08
CA ALA A 86 3.69 13.93 19.40
C ALA A 86 3.72 12.82 20.46
N SER A 87 4.32 13.11 21.61
CA SER A 87 4.28 12.23 22.77
C SER A 87 3.64 12.96 23.95
N ILE A 88 2.93 12.22 24.77
CA ILE A 88 2.28 12.73 25.97
C ILE A 88 2.96 12.09 27.18
N SER A 89 3.43 12.91 28.11
CA SER A 89 3.97 12.44 29.40
C SER A 89 2.97 12.71 30.52
N GLU A 90 3.28 12.20 31.72
CA GLU A 90 2.44 12.45 32.90
C GLU A 90 2.36 13.95 33.26
N ASP A 91 3.35 14.72 32.86
CA ASP A 91 3.42 16.16 33.11
C ASP A 91 2.82 17.01 31.97
N GLY A 92 2.26 16.36 30.95
CA GLY A 92 1.63 17.01 29.79
C GLY A 92 2.49 17.16 28.56
#